data_23506691e4cc432a152e57923a4d3e71
#
_entry.id   23506691e4cc432a152e57923a4d3e71
#
_cell.length_a   1.000
_cell.length_b   1.000
_cell.length_c   1.000
_cell.angle_alpha   90.00
_cell.angle_beta   90.00
_cell.angle_gamma   90.00
#
_symmetry.space_group_name_H-M   'P 1'
#
loop_
_entity.id
_entity.type
_entity.pdbx_description
1 polymer ?
#
loop_
_entity_poly.entity_id
_entity_poly.type
_entity_poly.pdbx_seq_one_letter_code
_entity_poly.pdbx_strand_id
1 'polypeptide(L)'
;MVIFVNATAASEIGGLKTIVDQFIDSIHYYDTENHYYIFVSPKYTYSKELPNCHFITVDAKSTLKRIKWDYLGMKKWSERYKIYPDKIVSLQNTGVLFNNVQQIIYLHTPIPFVEYKWNLWKKNERRLWFYKKIYPYFIKSTLNKNTLLVVQSNWLKETVSNFFKISRDSVLVNVPSIHGNVENIERSISEKQTKERYFYPAADYKYKNHEIIIDALRLLKVNNFNRYKSIEVVFTLDKNSYINKLALNAGVLDKLVFVGKLDKSEMIKMYQSSTAILFPSYIETFGLPLIEAAAFGKSIYCSEERYAREVIGEYKGVKFINPFISKDWEKVFTEDYKEYAPFNRTQAYESWSELFGRIRHGAN
;
A
#
# COMPACT_ATOMS: atom_id res chain seq x y z
N MET A 1 7.87 23.70 18.02
CA MET A 1 8.86 23.38 16.96
C MET A 1 8.26 23.62 15.59
N VAL A 2 9.11 23.85 14.60
CA VAL A 2 8.75 23.91 13.18
C VAL A 2 9.08 22.55 12.54
N ILE A 3 8.08 21.89 11.96
CA ILE A 3 8.23 20.57 11.34
C ILE A 3 7.91 20.68 9.85
N PHE A 4 8.86 20.30 9.01
CA PHE A 4 8.62 20.20 7.57
C PHE A 4 8.17 18.81 7.20
N VAL A 5 7.06 18.70 6.44
CA VAL A 5 6.52 17.44 5.97
C VAL A 5 6.62 17.36 4.46
N ASN A 6 7.44 16.44 3.95
CA ASN A 6 7.59 16.20 2.51
C ASN A 6 6.60 15.14 2.02
N ALA A 7 5.51 15.57 1.43
CA ALA A 7 4.45 14.73 0.86
C ALA A 7 4.23 14.98 -0.64
N THR A 8 5.25 15.51 -1.34
CA THR A 8 5.16 15.92 -2.75
C THR A 8 4.91 14.77 -3.74
N ALA A 9 5.09 13.51 -3.32
CA ALA A 9 4.77 12.34 -4.11
C ALA A 9 3.30 11.90 -3.98
N ALA A 10 2.54 12.43 -3.03
CA ALA A 10 1.12 12.12 -2.86
C ALA A 10 0.31 12.62 -4.07
N SER A 11 -0.66 11.81 -4.50
CA SER A 11 -1.61 12.11 -5.57
C SER A 11 -3.04 12.04 -5.03
N GLU A 12 -4.03 12.25 -5.87
CA GLU A 12 -5.46 12.23 -5.49
C GLU A 12 -5.92 10.88 -4.91
N ILE A 13 -5.31 9.77 -5.31
CA ILE A 13 -5.74 8.42 -4.94
C ILE A 13 -4.52 7.51 -4.77
N GLY A 14 -4.62 6.52 -3.88
CA GLY A 14 -3.64 5.44 -3.70
C GLY A 14 -3.09 5.35 -2.28
N GLY A 15 -2.38 4.27 -1.99
CA GLY A 15 -1.88 3.95 -0.65
C GLY A 15 -1.02 5.04 -0.01
N LEU A 16 -0.25 5.79 -0.83
CA LEU A 16 0.52 6.93 -0.32
C LEU A 16 -0.39 8.06 0.18
N LYS A 17 -1.48 8.38 -0.57
CA LYS A 17 -2.47 9.36 -0.10
C LYS A 17 -3.07 8.93 1.23
N THR A 18 -3.47 7.68 1.35
CA THR A 18 -4.01 7.13 2.61
C THR A 18 -3.08 7.38 3.79
N ILE A 19 -1.77 7.13 3.63
CA ILE A 19 -0.81 7.35 4.71
C ILE A 19 -0.61 8.85 5.01
N VAL A 20 -0.58 9.70 3.98
CA VAL A 20 -0.48 11.15 4.17
C VAL A 20 -1.71 11.69 4.90
N ASP A 21 -2.92 11.25 4.50
CA ASP A 21 -4.16 11.64 5.17
C ASP A 21 -4.17 11.17 6.63
N GLN A 22 -3.78 9.93 6.91
CA GLN A 22 -3.65 9.40 8.27
C GLN A 22 -2.64 10.18 9.11
N PHE A 23 -1.49 10.54 8.54
CA PHE A 23 -0.50 11.36 9.21
C PHE A 23 -1.09 12.73 9.59
N ILE A 24 -1.76 13.40 8.65
CA ILE A 24 -2.34 14.73 8.88
C ILE A 24 -3.48 14.65 9.89
N ASP A 25 -4.39 13.65 9.78
CA ASP A 25 -5.43 13.42 10.78
C ASP A 25 -4.83 13.18 12.17
N SER A 26 -3.70 12.47 12.25
CA SER A 26 -3.02 12.17 13.51
C SER A 26 -2.38 13.41 14.16
N ILE A 27 -2.01 14.45 13.40
CA ILE A 27 -1.55 15.72 13.97
C ILE A 27 -2.61 16.28 14.92
N HIS A 28 -3.87 16.25 14.51
CA HIS A 28 -4.99 16.76 15.34
C HIS A 28 -5.10 16.07 16.71
N TYR A 29 -4.78 14.78 16.77
CA TYR A 29 -4.92 13.99 18.00
C TYR A 29 -3.66 13.98 18.87
N TYR A 30 -2.47 14.04 18.25
CA TYR A 30 -1.22 13.77 18.95
C TYR A 30 -0.29 14.98 19.06
N ASP A 31 -0.48 16.04 18.24
CA ASP A 31 0.43 17.17 18.25
C ASP A 31 -0.20 18.48 17.76
N THR A 32 -0.84 19.19 18.68
CA THR A 32 -1.50 20.49 18.42
C THR A 32 -0.60 21.69 18.67
N GLU A 33 0.61 21.49 19.24
CA GLU A 33 1.50 22.59 19.67
C GLU A 33 2.55 22.94 18.62
N ASN A 34 2.99 21.98 17.81
CA ASN A 34 4.00 22.19 16.79
C ASN A 34 3.41 22.72 15.49
N HIS A 35 4.17 23.51 14.74
CA HIS A 35 3.76 24.06 13.44
C HIS A 35 4.28 23.19 12.30
N TYR A 36 3.36 22.73 11.46
CA TYR A 36 3.63 21.82 10.34
C TYR A 36 3.56 22.56 9.00
N TYR A 37 4.67 22.57 8.27
CA TYR A 37 4.74 23.07 6.89
C TYR A 37 4.71 21.85 5.96
N ILE A 38 3.54 21.61 5.33
CA ILE A 38 3.25 20.38 4.58
C ILE A 38 3.39 20.65 3.08
N PHE A 39 4.45 20.13 2.47
CA PHE A 39 4.74 20.28 1.05
C PHE A 39 4.05 19.16 0.26
N VAL A 40 3.12 19.55 -0.60
CA VAL A 40 2.25 18.64 -1.36
C VAL A 40 2.33 18.89 -2.86
N SER A 41 1.97 17.87 -3.66
CA SER A 41 1.83 18.05 -5.10
C SER A 41 0.55 18.85 -5.43
N PRO A 42 0.46 19.52 -6.62
CA PRO A 42 -0.76 20.20 -7.04
C PRO A 42 -1.98 19.28 -7.22
N LYS A 43 -1.77 17.97 -7.20
CA LYS A 43 -2.82 16.95 -7.32
C LYS A 43 -3.32 16.44 -5.98
N TYR A 44 -2.70 16.85 -4.88
CA TYR A 44 -3.13 16.45 -3.55
C TYR A 44 -4.15 17.44 -3.02
N THR A 45 -5.25 16.93 -2.50
CA THR A 45 -6.29 17.72 -1.83
C THR A 45 -6.57 17.15 -0.45
N TYR A 46 -6.71 18.03 0.52
CA TYR A 46 -7.09 17.72 1.88
C TYR A 46 -8.24 18.66 2.29
N SER A 47 -9.29 18.13 2.91
CA SER A 47 -10.55 18.85 3.10
C SER A 47 -10.71 19.48 4.48
N LYS A 48 -9.85 19.14 5.45
CA LYS A 48 -9.95 19.65 6.81
C LYS A 48 -8.96 20.80 7.02
N GLU A 49 -9.38 21.84 7.74
CA GLU A 49 -8.48 22.88 8.21
C GLU A 49 -7.90 22.51 9.57
N LEU A 50 -6.59 22.62 9.70
CA LEU A 50 -5.85 22.42 10.94
C LEU A 50 -5.06 23.70 11.23
N PRO A 51 -5.31 24.39 12.38
CA PRO A 51 -4.73 25.70 12.66
C PRO A 51 -3.21 25.75 12.66
N ASN A 52 -2.57 24.63 13.00
CA ASN A 52 -1.12 24.49 13.07
C ASN A 52 -0.49 23.86 11.80
N CYS A 53 -1.27 23.68 10.72
CA CYS A 53 -0.81 23.09 9.47
C CYS A 53 -0.85 24.09 8.31
N HIS A 54 0.31 24.29 7.66
CA HIS A 54 0.46 25.18 6.50
C HIS A 54 0.73 24.35 5.26
N PHE A 55 -0.22 24.28 4.33
CA PHE A 55 -0.07 23.53 3.08
C PHE A 55 0.62 24.36 2.01
N ILE A 56 1.71 23.82 1.45
CA ILE A 56 2.50 24.47 0.41
C ILE A 56 2.53 23.59 -0.83
N THR A 57 1.97 24.10 -1.93
CA THR A 57 1.97 23.39 -3.21
C THR A 57 3.32 23.50 -3.89
N VAL A 58 3.87 22.34 -4.29
CA VAL A 58 5.16 22.23 -4.96
C VAL A 58 4.99 21.52 -6.30
N ASP A 59 5.48 22.11 -7.39
CA ASP A 59 5.50 21.46 -8.70
C ASP A 59 6.55 20.33 -8.77
N ALA A 60 6.20 19.19 -8.21
CA ALA A 60 7.00 17.97 -8.19
C ALA A 60 6.33 16.83 -8.99
N LYS A 61 5.70 17.13 -10.14
CA LYS A 61 4.91 16.18 -10.94
C LYS A 61 5.71 15.00 -11.51
N SER A 62 7.01 15.16 -11.76
CA SER A 62 7.87 14.12 -12.32
C SER A 62 8.91 13.61 -11.31
N THR A 63 9.44 12.40 -11.52
CA THR A 63 10.50 11.84 -10.68
C THR A 63 11.73 12.76 -10.59
N LEU A 64 12.15 13.36 -11.72
CA LEU A 64 13.28 14.28 -11.73
C LEU A 64 13.00 15.57 -10.95
N LYS A 65 11.79 16.13 -11.04
CA LYS A 65 11.40 17.30 -10.26
C LYS A 65 11.37 17.00 -8.76
N ARG A 66 10.90 15.79 -8.35
CA ARG A 66 10.95 15.35 -6.96
C ARG A 66 12.38 15.20 -6.44
N ILE A 67 13.25 14.55 -7.19
CA ILE A 67 14.68 14.45 -6.84
C ILE A 67 15.26 15.85 -6.66
N LYS A 68 15.04 16.77 -7.61
CA LYS A 68 15.49 18.16 -7.50
C LYS A 68 14.94 18.87 -6.25
N TRP A 69 13.68 18.61 -5.89
CA TRP A 69 13.07 19.13 -4.69
C TRP A 69 13.74 18.59 -3.42
N ASP A 70 13.92 17.27 -3.34
CA ASP A 70 14.53 16.61 -2.20
C ASP A 70 16.00 17.06 -1.99
N TYR A 71 16.74 17.28 -3.06
CA TYR A 71 18.15 17.66 -2.96
C TYR A 71 18.39 19.16 -2.78
N LEU A 72 17.55 20.02 -3.33
CA LEU A 72 17.78 21.46 -3.37
C LEU A 72 16.55 22.31 -3.06
N GLY A 73 15.37 21.85 -3.45
CA GLY A 73 14.16 22.68 -3.48
C GLY A 73 13.68 23.08 -2.08
N MET A 74 13.58 22.14 -1.16
CA MET A 74 13.12 22.39 0.20
C MET A 74 14.07 23.34 0.94
N LYS A 75 15.38 23.16 0.79
CA LYS A 75 16.38 24.05 1.39
C LYS A 75 16.27 25.48 0.85
N LYS A 76 16.15 25.64 -0.49
CA LYS A 76 15.96 26.95 -1.13
C LYS A 76 14.65 27.63 -0.68
N TRP A 77 13.60 26.85 -0.51
CA TRP A 77 12.32 27.36 0.00
C TRP A 77 12.49 27.90 1.43
N SER A 78 13.13 27.13 2.31
CA SER A 78 13.43 27.49 3.68
C SER A 78 14.23 28.81 3.76
N GLU A 79 15.30 28.92 2.98
CA GLU A 79 16.15 30.12 2.91
C GLU A 79 15.38 31.35 2.39
N ARG A 80 14.55 31.17 1.36
CA ARG A 80 13.73 32.24 0.76
C ARG A 80 12.71 32.84 1.73
N TYR A 81 12.03 31.97 2.48
CA TYR A 81 10.97 32.40 3.41
C TYR A 81 11.48 32.59 4.83
N LYS A 82 12.77 32.32 5.10
CA LYS A 82 13.41 32.41 6.41
C LYS A 82 12.70 31.57 7.49
N ILE A 83 12.17 30.41 7.09
CA ILE A 83 11.53 29.44 7.96
C ILE A 83 12.41 28.19 7.96
N TYR A 84 12.91 27.80 9.13
CA TYR A 84 13.86 26.71 9.29
C TYR A 84 13.22 25.57 10.10
N PRO A 85 13.36 24.31 9.64
CA PRO A 85 12.77 23.18 10.36
C PRO A 85 13.65 22.73 11.52
N ASP A 86 13.01 22.42 12.65
CA ASP A 86 13.62 21.68 13.76
C ASP A 86 13.70 20.19 13.42
N LYS A 87 12.68 19.67 12.68
CA LYS A 87 12.63 18.29 12.21
C LYS A 87 12.00 18.21 10.82
N ILE A 88 12.31 17.14 10.09
CA ILE A 88 11.75 16.86 8.78
C ILE A 88 11.11 15.46 8.78
N VAL A 89 9.86 15.37 8.37
CA VAL A 89 9.14 14.12 8.14
C VAL A 89 8.96 13.94 6.64
N SER A 90 9.60 12.96 6.03
CA SER A 90 9.39 12.63 4.63
C SER A 90 8.47 11.43 4.48
N LEU A 91 7.29 11.65 3.92
CA LEU A 91 6.29 10.62 3.65
C LEU A 91 6.45 10.01 2.24
N GLN A 92 7.68 9.92 1.71
CA GLN A 92 7.92 9.51 0.32
C GLN A 92 9.23 8.76 0.07
N ASN A 93 9.53 7.70 0.76
CA ASN A 93 10.69 6.80 0.58
C ASN A 93 12.09 7.43 0.62
N THR A 94 12.26 8.70 0.27
CA THR A 94 13.53 9.44 0.28
C THR A 94 13.46 10.57 1.28
N GLY A 95 14.55 10.84 1.98
CA GLY A 95 14.70 12.07 2.77
C GLY A 95 15.01 13.26 1.89
N VAL A 96 15.38 14.38 2.53
CA VAL A 96 15.84 15.59 1.86
C VAL A 96 17.27 15.92 2.29
N LEU A 97 18.06 16.54 1.41
CA LEU A 97 19.39 17.03 1.77
C LEU A 97 19.27 18.32 2.60
N PHE A 98 19.20 18.14 3.91
CA PHE A 98 19.16 19.22 4.89
C PHE A 98 20.14 18.91 6.01
N ASN A 99 21.14 19.79 6.21
CA ASN A 99 22.20 19.53 7.16
C ASN A 99 21.72 19.73 8.60
N ASN A 100 22.20 18.87 9.50
CA ASN A 100 21.99 18.98 10.95
C ASN A 100 20.54 18.96 11.45
N VAL A 101 19.59 18.51 10.62
CA VAL A 101 18.20 18.35 11.00
C VAL A 101 17.88 16.86 11.11
N GLN A 102 17.22 16.46 12.19
CA GLN A 102 16.71 15.11 12.34
C GLN A 102 15.64 14.84 11.28
N GLN A 103 15.74 13.68 10.63
CA GLN A 103 14.77 13.28 9.62
C GLN A 103 14.09 11.98 9.99
N ILE A 104 12.78 11.93 9.72
CA ILE A 104 11.94 10.73 9.79
C ILE A 104 11.50 10.42 8.37
N ILE A 105 11.86 9.24 7.85
CA ILE A 105 11.58 8.86 6.45
C ILE A 105 10.67 7.65 6.42
N TYR A 106 9.48 7.80 5.86
CA TYR A 106 8.50 6.75 5.72
C TYR A 106 8.71 5.96 4.41
N LEU A 107 9.02 4.68 4.51
CA LEU A 107 9.26 3.79 3.37
C LEU A 107 7.99 3.06 2.96
N HIS A 108 7.44 3.38 1.79
CA HIS A 108 6.21 2.80 1.25
C HIS A 108 6.45 1.73 0.18
N THR A 109 7.69 1.58 -0.31
CA THR A 109 7.98 0.61 -1.35
C THR A 109 8.91 -0.48 -0.86
N PRO A 110 8.49 -1.75 -0.92
CA PRO A 110 9.34 -2.88 -0.58
C PRO A 110 10.23 -3.33 -1.75
N ILE A 111 9.99 -2.83 -2.97
CA ILE A 111 10.67 -3.29 -4.21
C ILE A 111 12.19 -3.30 -4.11
N PRO A 112 12.86 -2.28 -3.51
CA PRO A 112 14.31 -2.30 -3.33
C PRO A 112 14.83 -3.50 -2.53
N PHE A 113 14.01 -4.02 -1.62
CA PHE A 113 14.43 -4.91 -0.53
C PHE A 113 14.04 -6.38 -0.75
N VAL A 114 13.14 -6.68 -1.71
CA VAL A 114 12.72 -8.06 -2.03
C VAL A 114 13.76 -8.79 -2.89
N GLU A 115 13.76 -10.12 -2.87
CA GLU A 115 14.73 -10.94 -3.62
C GLU A 115 14.41 -11.07 -5.11
N TYR A 116 13.23 -10.66 -5.55
CA TYR A 116 12.79 -10.74 -6.94
C TYR A 116 13.70 -9.94 -7.88
N LYS A 117 13.89 -10.50 -9.09
CA LYS A 117 14.74 -9.91 -10.13
C LYS A 117 13.88 -9.51 -11.32
N TRP A 118 14.16 -8.33 -11.88
CA TRP A 118 13.49 -7.83 -13.08
C TRP A 118 14.50 -7.55 -14.19
N ASN A 119 14.01 -7.60 -15.43
CA ASN A 119 14.82 -7.43 -16.61
C ASN A 119 14.65 -5.99 -17.18
N LEU A 120 15.77 -5.26 -17.30
CA LEU A 120 15.79 -3.91 -17.90
C LEU A 120 15.27 -3.87 -19.34
N TRP A 121 15.48 -4.95 -20.09
CA TRP A 121 15.11 -5.02 -21.50
C TRP A 121 13.61 -5.26 -21.73
N LYS A 122 12.88 -5.76 -20.73
CA LYS A 122 11.44 -5.93 -20.78
C LYS A 122 10.73 -4.63 -20.41
N LYS A 123 9.96 -4.07 -21.33
CA LYS A 123 9.29 -2.76 -21.19
C LYS A 123 8.46 -2.65 -19.89
N ASN A 124 7.72 -3.67 -19.52
CA ASN A 124 6.88 -3.73 -18.32
C ASN A 124 7.65 -3.97 -17.02
N GLU A 125 8.95 -4.32 -17.07
CA GLU A 125 9.80 -4.56 -15.92
C GLU A 125 10.83 -3.45 -15.67
N ARG A 126 11.09 -2.56 -16.63
CA ARG A 126 12.12 -1.50 -16.53
C ARG A 126 12.00 -0.64 -15.29
N ARG A 127 10.75 -0.25 -14.94
CA ARG A 127 10.49 0.56 -13.75
C ARG A 127 10.82 -0.22 -12.47
N LEU A 128 10.44 -1.49 -12.39
CA LEU A 128 10.75 -2.37 -11.24
C LEU A 128 12.26 -2.60 -11.12
N TRP A 129 12.95 -2.81 -12.25
CA TRP A 129 14.40 -2.89 -12.29
C TRP A 129 15.06 -1.63 -11.72
N PHE A 130 14.60 -0.44 -12.13
CA PHE A 130 15.10 0.84 -11.61
C PHE A 130 14.88 0.93 -10.09
N TYR A 131 13.68 0.63 -9.60
CA TYR A 131 13.40 0.63 -8.17
C TYR A 131 14.24 -0.37 -7.39
N LYS A 132 14.56 -1.53 -8.00
CA LYS A 132 15.40 -2.56 -7.36
C LYS A 132 16.88 -2.21 -7.36
N LYS A 133 17.41 -1.65 -8.44
CA LYS A 133 18.86 -1.51 -8.66
C LYS A 133 19.40 -0.10 -8.40
N ILE A 134 18.62 0.92 -8.72
CA ILE A 134 19.08 2.32 -8.69
C ILE A 134 18.47 3.08 -7.51
N TYR A 135 17.19 2.90 -7.26
CA TYR A 135 16.46 3.66 -6.24
C TYR A 135 17.02 3.54 -4.80
N PRO A 136 17.54 2.38 -4.36
CA PRO A 136 18.19 2.27 -3.05
C PRO A 136 19.32 3.27 -2.80
N TYR A 137 20.05 3.65 -3.84
CA TYR A 137 21.12 4.64 -3.72
C TYR A 137 20.57 6.04 -3.40
N PHE A 138 19.40 6.40 -3.98
CA PHE A 138 18.74 7.67 -3.63
C PHE A 138 18.23 7.65 -2.20
N ILE A 139 17.67 6.54 -1.72
CA ILE A 139 17.31 6.42 -0.31
C ILE A 139 18.54 6.58 0.56
N LYS A 140 19.60 5.80 0.28
CA LYS A 140 20.83 5.80 1.08
C LYS A 140 21.50 7.16 1.14
N SER A 141 21.50 7.93 0.04
CA SER A 141 22.14 9.26 -0.03
C SER A 141 21.48 10.31 0.86
N THR A 142 20.25 10.08 1.29
CA THR A 142 19.50 10.97 2.19
C THR A 142 19.50 10.49 3.65
N LEU A 143 20.09 9.32 3.94
CA LEU A 143 20.23 8.82 5.31
C LEU A 143 21.43 9.46 5.99
N ASN A 144 21.25 9.82 7.24
CA ASN A 144 22.31 10.25 8.14
C ASN A 144 22.18 9.54 9.50
N LYS A 145 23.13 9.74 10.42
CA LYS A 145 23.14 9.08 11.73
C LYS A 145 21.92 9.37 12.61
N ASN A 146 21.22 10.47 12.34
CA ASN A 146 20.04 10.92 13.09
C ASN A 146 18.73 10.59 12.33
N THR A 147 18.78 9.77 11.28
CA THR A 147 17.59 9.40 10.51
C THR A 147 16.85 8.25 11.19
N LEU A 148 15.56 8.45 11.44
CA LEU A 148 14.62 7.40 11.81
C LEU A 148 13.88 6.94 10.53
N LEU A 149 13.99 5.67 10.19
CA LEU A 149 13.17 5.08 9.14
C LEU A 149 11.86 4.58 9.72
N VAL A 150 10.77 4.74 8.97
CA VAL A 150 9.45 4.23 9.33
C VAL A 150 9.00 3.27 8.25
N VAL A 151 8.55 2.09 8.66
CA VAL A 151 8.04 1.03 7.78
C VAL A 151 6.70 0.53 8.29
N GLN A 152 5.97 -0.24 7.47
CA GLN A 152 4.61 -0.66 7.79
C GLN A 152 4.51 -2.05 8.45
N SER A 153 5.63 -2.78 8.54
CA SER A 153 5.64 -4.17 9.01
C SER A 153 6.99 -4.58 9.58
N ASN A 154 7.01 -5.61 10.44
CA ASN A 154 8.24 -6.12 11.04
C ASN A 154 9.13 -6.83 10.02
N TRP A 155 8.55 -7.56 9.04
CA TRP A 155 9.33 -8.17 7.97
C TRP A 155 10.12 -7.11 7.19
N LEU A 156 9.51 -5.94 6.94
CA LEU A 156 10.19 -4.85 6.24
C LEU A 156 11.22 -4.15 7.13
N LYS A 157 10.96 -4.01 8.44
CA LYS A 157 11.94 -3.52 9.43
C LYS A 157 13.22 -4.36 9.41
N GLU A 158 13.08 -5.67 9.49
CA GLU A 158 14.22 -6.58 9.40
C GLU A 158 14.98 -6.45 8.09
N THR A 159 14.22 -6.46 6.99
CA THR A 159 14.81 -6.42 5.64
C THR A 159 15.55 -5.11 5.38
N VAL A 160 14.98 -3.97 5.78
CA VAL A 160 15.59 -2.64 5.62
C VAL A 160 16.82 -2.48 6.52
N SER A 161 16.74 -2.92 7.77
CA SER A 161 17.88 -2.87 8.70
C SER A 161 19.07 -3.64 8.17
N ASN A 162 18.84 -4.86 7.68
CA ASN A 162 19.89 -5.71 7.09
C ASN A 162 20.45 -5.09 5.79
N PHE A 163 19.58 -4.55 4.93
CA PHE A 163 19.96 -4.01 3.63
C PHE A 163 20.87 -2.77 3.75
N PHE A 164 20.51 -1.83 4.62
CA PHE A 164 21.28 -0.60 4.86
C PHE A 164 22.37 -0.76 5.94
N LYS A 165 22.40 -1.89 6.65
CA LYS A 165 23.30 -2.18 7.78
C LYS A 165 23.17 -1.13 8.88
N ILE A 166 21.92 -0.84 9.28
CA ILE A 166 21.58 0.11 10.36
C ILE A 166 20.96 -0.65 11.55
N SER A 167 21.00 -0.02 12.75
CA SER A 167 20.35 -0.59 13.93
C SER A 167 18.86 -0.75 13.72
N ARG A 168 18.26 -1.82 14.28
CA ARG A 168 16.82 -2.01 14.31
C ARG A 168 16.10 -0.90 15.07
N ASP A 169 16.76 -0.25 16.03
CA ASP A 169 16.20 0.88 16.79
C ASP A 169 16.05 2.15 15.94
N SER A 170 16.82 2.24 14.84
CA SER A 170 16.67 3.29 13.83
C SER A 170 15.53 3.04 12.84
N VAL A 171 14.75 1.96 13.03
CA VAL A 171 13.62 1.62 12.17
C VAL A 171 12.37 1.38 13.03
N LEU A 172 11.40 2.28 12.91
CA LEU A 172 10.11 2.20 13.59
C LEU A 172 9.10 1.46 12.69
N VAL A 173 8.25 0.61 13.29
CA VAL A 173 7.09 0.02 12.61
C VAL A 173 5.87 0.88 12.89
N ASN A 174 5.29 1.47 11.85
CA ASN A 174 4.04 2.20 11.91
C ASN A 174 2.99 1.47 11.06
N VAL A 175 2.15 0.70 11.72
CA VAL A 175 1.09 -0.09 11.07
C VAL A 175 -0.01 0.85 10.59
N PRO A 176 -0.42 0.80 9.29
CA PRO A 176 -1.51 1.62 8.79
C PRO A 176 -2.83 1.27 9.48
N SER A 177 -3.61 2.29 9.83
CA SER A 177 -4.95 2.08 10.36
C SER A 177 -5.93 1.68 9.26
N ILE A 178 -6.87 0.82 9.61
CA ILE A 178 -8.03 0.53 8.76
C ILE A 178 -8.99 1.70 8.93
N HIS A 179 -9.25 2.43 7.83
CA HIS A 179 -10.19 3.54 7.88
C HIS A 179 -11.64 3.04 7.93
N GLY A 180 -12.32 3.38 9.01
CA GLY A 180 -13.76 3.21 9.20
C GLY A 180 -14.08 2.12 10.22
N ASN A 181 -15.02 2.45 11.09
CA ASN A 181 -15.64 1.47 11.98
C ASN A 181 -16.35 0.42 11.12
N VAL A 182 -15.63 -0.65 10.78
CA VAL A 182 -16.27 -1.86 10.20
C VAL A 182 -17.35 -2.38 11.15
N GLU A 183 -17.21 -2.06 12.44
CA GLU A 183 -18.15 -2.42 13.50
C GLU A 183 -19.56 -1.82 13.34
N ASN A 184 -19.69 -0.67 12.67
CA ASN A 184 -20.98 0.04 12.47
C ASN A 184 -21.57 -0.15 11.07
N ILE A 185 -20.97 -1.00 10.22
CA ILE A 185 -21.54 -1.25 8.91
C ILE A 185 -22.59 -2.34 9.05
N GLU A 186 -23.87 -1.93 8.97
CA GLU A 186 -24.99 -2.88 8.88
C GLU A 186 -24.68 -3.93 7.79
N ARG A 187 -24.70 -5.19 8.18
CA ARG A 187 -24.60 -6.31 7.24
C ARG A 187 -25.87 -6.30 6.40
N SER A 188 -25.87 -5.56 5.29
CA SER A 188 -26.95 -5.67 4.33
C SER A 188 -27.00 -7.10 3.84
N ILE A 189 -28.16 -7.73 4.01
CA ILE A 189 -28.43 -9.08 3.47
C ILE A 189 -28.27 -8.96 1.96
N SER A 190 -27.21 -9.57 1.44
CA SER A 190 -26.91 -9.56 0.02
C SER A 190 -28.07 -10.24 -0.72
N GLU A 191 -28.58 -9.60 -1.76
CA GLU A 191 -29.47 -10.26 -2.72
C GLU A 191 -28.84 -11.58 -3.18
N LYS A 192 -29.67 -12.63 -3.33
CA LYS A 192 -29.23 -13.97 -3.69
C LYS A 192 -28.47 -13.93 -5.03
N GLN A 193 -27.15 -13.91 -4.97
CA GLN A 193 -26.32 -13.86 -6.17
C GLN A 193 -26.43 -15.19 -6.92
N THR A 194 -26.60 -15.10 -8.23
CA THR A 194 -26.69 -16.29 -9.13
C THR A 194 -25.31 -16.90 -9.40
N LYS A 195 -24.22 -16.15 -9.15
CA LYS A 195 -22.83 -16.60 -9.35
C LYS A 195 -22.00 -16.31 -8.11
N GLU A 196 -21.03 -17.17 -7.85
CA GLU A 196 -20.02 -16.92 -6.83
C GLU A 196 -19.02 -15.88 -7.31
N ARG A 197 -18.89 -14.81 -6.53
CA ARG A 197 -18.05 -13.66 -6.86
C ARG A 197 -16.74 -13.70 -6.09
N TYR A 198 -15.65 -13.73 -6.83
CA TYR A 198 -14.30 -13.57 -6.32
C TYR A 198 -13.81 -12.13 -6.58
N PHE A 199 -13.34 -11.46 -5.57
CA PHE A 199 -12.94 -10.05 -5.69
C PHE A 199 -11.44 -9.88 -5.48
N TYR A 200 -10.78 -9.10 -6.34
CA TYR A 200 -9.38 -8.73 -6.20
C TYR A 200 -9.19 -7.23 -6.36
N PRO A 201 -9.07 -6.46 -5.24
CA PRO A 201 -8.81 -5.02 -5.25
C PRO A 201 -7.33 -4.73 -5.41
N ALA A 202 -6.86 -4.52 -6.63
CA ALA A 202 -5.47 -4.19 -6.89
C ALA A 202 -5.27 -3.37 -8.16
N ALA A 203 -4.27 -2.47 -8.15
CA ALA A 203 -3.85 -1.72 -9.32
C ALA A 203 -3.07 -2.60 -10.31
N ASP A 204 -2.97 -2.16 -11.58
CA ASP A 204 -2.26 -2.86 -12.66
C ASP A 204 -0.73 -2.72 -12.52
N TYR A 205 -0.15 -3.46 -11.58
CA TYR A 205 1.29 -3.63 -11.45
C TYR A 205 1.66 -5.10 -11.63
N LYS A 206 2.80 -5.38 -12.25
CA LYS A 206 3.29 -6.74 -12.51
C LYS A 206 3.29 -7.64 -11.27
N TYR A 207 3.74 -7.11 -10.14
CA TYR A 207 3.81 -7.85 -8.87
C TYR A 207 2.46 -8.09 -8.20
N LYS A 208 1.39 -7.46 -8.68
CA LYS A 208 0.01 -7.77 -8.27
C LYS A 208 -0.49 -9.07 -8.88
N ASN A 209 0.19 -9.56 -9.91
CA ASN A 209 0.05 -10.92 -10.42
C ASN A 209 -1.36 -11.32 -10.89
N HIS A 210 -2.09 -10.39 -11.50
CA HIS A 210 -3.42 -10.70 -12.09
C HIS A 210 -3.35 -11.82 -13.13
N GLU A 211 -2.18 -11.97 -13.78
CA GLU A 211 -1.93 -12.96 -14.82
C GLU A 211 -2.15 -14.39 -14.31
N ILE A 212 -1.78 -14.68 -13.03
CA ILE A 212 -1.95 -16.01 -12.46
C ILE A 212 -3.42 -16.43 -12.35
N ILE A 213 -4.31 -15.45 -12.09
CA ILE A 213 -5.76 -15.71 -12.01
C ILE A 213 -6.32 -16.02 -13.41
N ILE A 214 -5.83 -15.34 -14.45
CA ILE A 214 -6.20 -15.65 -15.85
C ILE A 214 -5.77 -17.07 -16.22
N ASP A 215 -4.54 -17.46 -15.87
CA ASP A 215 -4.05 -18.81 -16.12
C ASP A 215 -4.84 -19.85 -15.33
N ALA A 216 -5.20 -19.57 -14.09
CA ALA A 216 -6.06 -20.44 -13.28
C ALA A 216 -7.47 -20.62 -13.87
N LEU A 217 -8.08 -19.52 -14.35
CA LEU A 217 -9.38 -19.58 -15.03
C LEU A 217 -9.33 -20.39 -16.34
N ARG A 218 -8.22 -20.30 -17.08
CA ARG A 218 -8.00 -21.09 -18.29
C ARG A 218 -7.93 -22.58 -17.97
N LEU A 219 -7.22 -22.95 -16.89
CA LEU A 219 -7.16 -24.34 -16.42
C LEU A 219 -8.55 -24.81 -15.97
N LEU A 220 -9.27 -24.02 -15.18
CA LEU A 220 -10.60 -24.34 -14.71
C LEU A 220 -11.59 -24.57 -15.87
N LYS A 221 -11.50 -23.74 -16.92
CA LYS A 221 -12.35 -23.87 -18.12
C LYS A 221 -12.18 -25.23 -18.79
N VAL A 222 -10.96 -25.76 -18.80
CA VAL A 222 -10.65 -27.07 -19.38
C VAL A 222 -11.00 -28.20 -18.42
N ASN A 223 -10.66 -28.09 -17.16
CA ASN A 223 -10.71 -29.18 -16.19
C ASN A 223 -12.10 -29.32 -15.53
N ASN A 224 -12.83 -28.21 -15.34
CA ASN A 224 -14.14 -28.17 -14.70
C ASN A 224 -15.02 -27.05 -15.29
N PHE A 225 -15.59 -27.29 -16.45
CA PHE A 225 -16.41 -26.32 -17.18
C PHE A 225 -17.68 -25.90 -16.44
N ASN A 226 -18.30 -26.81 -15.67
CA ASN A 226 -19.48 -26.47 -14.88
C ASN A 226 -19.15 -25.46 -13.79
N ARG A 227 -18.04 -25.67 -13.11
CA ARG A 227 -17.55 -24.72 -12.09
C ARG A 227 -17.15 -23.39 -12.72
N TYR A 228 -16.47 -23.44 -13.86
CA TYR A 228 -16.12 -22.24 -14.63
C TYR A 228 -17.36 -21.38 -14.95
N LYS A 229 -18.50 -22.00 -15.29
CA LYS A 229 -19.75 -21.27 -15.60
C LYS A 229 -20.32 -20.55 -14.37
N SER A 230 -20.21 -21.12 -13.17
CA SER A 230 -20.87 -20.64 -11.94
C SER A 230 -20.15 -19.49 -11.24
N ILE A 231 -18.95 -19.11 -11.66
CA ILE A 231 -18.13 -18.07 -11.02
C ILE A 231 -18.00 -16.81 -11.85
N GLU A 232 -17.66 -15.72 -11.17
CA GLU A 232 -17.12 -14.50 -11.76
C GLU A 232 -15.99 -13.94 -10.90
N VAL A 233 -15.04 -13.25 -11.53
CA VAL A 233 -13.92 -12.59 -10.85
C VAL A 233 -13.95 -11.10 -11.15
N VAL A 234 -13.94 -10.27 -10.11
CA VAL A 234 -14.02 -8.82 -10.20
C VAL A 234 -12.65 -8.19 -9.92
N PHE A 235 -12.17 -7.39 -10.85
CA PHE A 235 -10.93 -6.61 -10.71
C PHE A 235 -11.22 -5.11 -10.66
N THR A 236 -10.53 -4.37 -9.80
CA THR A 236 -10.54 -2.91 -9.76
C THR A 236 -9.63 -2.29 -10.83
N LEU A 237 -9.63 -2.87 -12.02
CA LEU A 237 -8.87 -2.41 -13.18
C LEU A 237 -9.78 -1.78 -14.21
N ASP A 238 -9.18 -0.92 -15.05
CA ASP A 238 -9.85 -0.36 -16.22
C ASP A 238 -10.10 -1.43 -17.31
N LYS A 239 -11.22 -1.30 -18.03
CA LYS A 239 -11.56 -2.18 -19.17
C LYS A 239 -10.53 -2.13 -20.29
N ASN A 240 -9.73 -1.07 -20.39
CA ASN A 240 -8.66 -0.92 -21.37
C ASN A 240 -7.30 -1.43 -20.88
N SER A 241 -7.24 -2.05 -19.69
CA SER A 241 -6.01 -2.58 -19.11
C SER A 241 -5.35 -3.66 -19.96
N TYR A 242 -4.04 -3.85 -19.78
CA TYR A 242 -3.32 -4.98 -20.37
C TYR A 242 -3.93 -6.33 -19.97
N ILE A 243 -4.41 -6.43 -18.74
CA ILE A 243 -5.03 -7.64 -18.18
C ILE A 243 -6.32 -8.04 -18.93
N ASN A 244 -7.13 -7.05 -19.35
CA ASN A 244 -8.31 -7.33 -20.19
C ASN A 244 -7.92 -7.97 -21.53
N LYS A 245 -6.90 -7.42 -22.21
CA LYS A 245 -6.40 -7.97 -23.46
C LYS A 245 -5.84 -9.39 -23.28
N LEU A 246 -5.13 -9.62 -22.18
CA LEU A 246 -4.59 -10.94 -21.85
C LEU A 246 -5.73 -11.96 -21.63
N ALA A 247 -6.77 -11.59 -20.91
CA ALA A 247 -7.94 -12.43 -20.65
C ALA A 247 -8.71 -12.76 -21.94
N LEU A 248 -8.84 -11.80 -22.86
CA LEU A 248 -9.43 -12.01 -24.17
C LEU A 248 -8.65 -13.07 -24.97
N ASN A 249 -7.33 -12.92 -25.02
CA ASN A 249 -6.45 -13.86 -25.73
C ASN A 249 -6.45 -15.26 -25.09
N ALA A 250 -6.63 -15.33 -23.77
CA ALA A 250 -6.76 -16.59 -23.03
C ALA A 250 -8.14 -17.22 -23.15
N GLY A 251 -9.13 -16.53 -23.73
CA GLY A 251 -10.51 -17.02 -23.91
C GLY A 251 -11.30 -17.13 -22.61
N VAL A 252 -11.01 -16.30 -21.60
CA VAL A 252 -11.66 -16.30 -20.27
C VAL A 252 -12.24 -14.95 -19.87
N LEU A 253 -12.31 -14.01 -20.80
CA LEU A 253 -12.81 -12.65 -20.54
C LEU A 253 -14.27 -12.66 -20.05
N ASP A 254 -15.07 -13.65 -20.44
CA ASP A 254 -16.47 -13.84 -20.02
C ASP A 254 -16.64 -14.08 -18.51
N LYS A 255 -15.54 -14.33 -17.77
CA LYS A 255 -15.54 -14.52 -16.31
C LYS A 255 -15.02 -13.30 -15.56
N LEU A 256 -14.51 -12.31 -16.25
CA LEU A 256 -13.89 -11.14 -15.63
C LEU A 256 -14.79 -9.92 -15.72
N VAL A 257 -14.96 -9.25 -14.58
CA VAL A 257 -15.65 -7.97 -14.45
C VAL A 257 -14.63 -6.91 -14.07
N PHE A 258 -14.51 -5.87 -14.90
CA PHE A 258 -13.59 -4.75 -14.68
C PHE A 258 -14.41 -3.55 -14.23
N VAL A 259 -14.30 -3.18 -12.95
CA VAL A 259 -15.11 -2.12 -12.33
C VAL A 259 -14.37 -0.77 -12.25
N GLY A 260 -13.08 -0.74 -12.60
CA GLY A 260 -12.27 0.47 -12.44
C GLY A 260 -11.90 0.74 -10.97
N LYS A 261 -11.52 1.98 -10.71
CA LYS A 261 -11.21 2.42 -9.33
C LYS A 261 -12.50 2.63 -8.56
N LEU A 262 -12.57 2.07 -7.38
CA LEU A 262 -13.68 2.18 -6.45
C LEU A 262 -13.36 3.19 -5.36
N ASP A 263 -14.37 3.92 -4.91
CA ASP A 263 -14.31 4.69 -3.68
C ASP A 263 -14.45 3.78 -2.44
N LYS A 264 -14.37 4.37 -1.24
CA LYS A 264 -14.43 3.61 0.00
C LYS A 264 -15.77 2.89 0.19
N SER A 265 -16.89 3.53 -0.14
CA SER A 265 -18.23 2.95 0.03
C SER A 265 -18.45 1.79 -0.95
N GLU A 266 -17.98 1.94 -2.17
CA GLU A 266 -18.01 0.91 -3.21
C GLU A 266 -17.13 -0.29 -2.83
N MET A 267 -15.93 -0.04 -2.27
CA MET A 267 -15.05 -1.09 -1.76
C MET A 267 -15.73 -1.93 -0.67
N ILE A 268 -16.39 -1.28 0.28
CA ILE A 268 -17.14 -1.95 1.34
C ILE A 268 -18.22 -2.87 0.75
N LYS A 269 -19.03 -2.35 -0.19
CA LYS A 269 -20.06 -3.12 -0.88
C LYS A 269 -19.47 -4.33 -1.62
N MET A 270 -18.31 -4.15 -2.25
CA MET A 270 -17.62 -5.26 -2.93
C MET A 270 -17.15 -6.33 -1.96
N TYR A 271 -16.55 -5.96 -0.81
CA TYR A 271 -16.21 -6.95 0.23
C TYR A 271 -17.44 -7.69 0.75
N GLN A 272 -18.54 -6.98 1.04
CA GLN A 272 -19.78 -7.59 1.53
C GLN A 272 -20.39 -8.57 0.53
N SER A 273 -20.48 -8.16 -0.74
CA SER A 273 -21.12 -8.95 -1.81
C SER A 273 -20.21 -10.04 -2.40
N SER A 274 -18.96 -10.12 -2.02
CA SER A 274 -18.06 -11.14 -2.55
C SER A 274 -18.11 -12.44 -1.74
N THR A 275 -18.00 -13.55 -2.44
CA THR A 275 -17.89 -14.89 -1.86
C THR A 275 -16.52 -15.06 -1.19
N ALA A 276 -15.46 -14.67 -1.90
CA ALA A 276 -14.08 -14.76 -1.42
C ALA A 276 -13.22 -13.66 -2.03
N ILE A 277 -12.07 -13.42 -1.39
CA ILE A 277 -11.08 -12.43 -1.82
C ILE A 277 -9.85 -13.14 -2.35
N LEU A 278 -9.42 -12.74 -3.55
CA LEU A 278 -8.17 -13.17 -4.14
C LEU A 278 -7.10 -12.13 -3.89
N PHE A 279 -5.90 -12.56 -3.53
CA PHE A 279 -4.77 -11.64 -3.33
C PHE A 279 -3.45 -12.29 -3.78
N PRO A 280 -3.24 -12.50 -5.09
CA PRO A 280 -2.07 -13.16 -5.64
C PRO A 280 -0.83 -12.27 -5.67
N SER A 281 -0.86 -11.07 -5.09
CA SER A 281 0.28 -10.16 -5.02
C SER A 281 1.47 -10.83 -4.32
N TYR A 282 2.65 -10.80 -4.94
CA TYR A 282 3.86 -11.36 -4.34
C TYR A 282 4.79 -10.29 -3.74
N ILE A 283 4.39 -9.00 -3.80
CA ILE A 283 5.12 -7.89 -3.16
C ILE A 283 4.12 -6.90 -2.56
N GLU A 284 4.17 -6.71 -1.25
CA GLU A 284 3.45 -5.66 -0.52
C GLU A 284 4.30 -5.16 0.65
N THR A 285 4.05 -3.95 1.09
CA THR A 285 4.56 -3.48 2.38
C THR A 285 3.76 -4.05 3.54
N PHE A 286 2.44 -4.03 3.40
CA PHE A 286 1.50 -4.45 4.41
C PHE A 286 0.34 -5.29 3.81
N GLY A 287 -0.37 -4.77 2.80
CA GLY A 287 -1.51 -5.47 2.20
C GLY A 287 -2.83 -5.12 2.90
N LEU A 288 -3.17 -3.83 2.99
CA LEU A 288 -4.43 -3.35 3.58
C LEU A 288 -5.68 -4.13 3.15
N PRO A 289 -5.85 -4.49 1.85
CA PRO A 289 -7.03 -5.25 1.43
C PRO A 289 -7.19 -6.60 2.12
N LEU A 290 -6.11 -7.20 2.62
CA LEU A 290 -6.18 -8.46 3.37
C LEU A 290 -6.87 -8.27 4.73
N ILE A 291 -6.51 -7.22 5.45
CA ILE A 291 -7.14 -6.92 6.74
C ILE A 291 -8.58 -6.44 6.55
N GLU A 292 -8.82 -5.61 5.52
CA GLU A 292 -10.17 -5.18 5.16
C GLU A 292 -11.07 -6.39 4.91
N ALA A 293 -10.64 -7.35 4.09
CA ALA A 293 -11.37 -8.58 3.82
C ALA A 293 -11.60 -9.44 5.09
N ALA A 294 -10.57 -9.56 5.93
CA ALA A 294 -10.65 -10.30 7.18
C ALA A 294 -11.64 -9.66 8.18
N ALA A 295 -11.72 -8.33 8.19
CA ALA A 295 -12.69 -7.59 9.01
C ALA A 295 -14.15 -7.86 8.58
N PHE A 296 -14.39 -8.23 7.31
CA PHE A 296 -15.69 -8.70 6.81
C PHE A 296 -15.92 -10.21 6.97
N GLY A 297 -15.00 -10.95 7.57
CA GLY A 297 -15.13 -12.41 7.77
C GLY A 297 -15.04 -13.21 6.48
N LYS A 298 -14.42 -12.68 5.42
CA LYS A 298 -14.37 -13.35 4.10
C LYS A 298 -13.30 -14.43 4.03
N SER A 299 -13.57 -15.49 3.24
CA SER A 299 -12.50 -16.40 2.80
C SER A 299 -11.47 -15.62 1.98
N ILE A 300 -10.19 -15.77 2.30
CA ILE A 300 -9.09 -15.05 1.65
C ILE A 300 -8.09 -16.06 1.09
N TYR A 301 -7.82 -15.96 -0.19
CA TYR A 301 -6.80 -16.72 -0.89
C TYR A 301 -5.68 -15.77 -1.29
N CYS A 302 -4.53 -15.88 -0.64
CA CYS A 302 -3.41 -14.95 -0.87
C CYS A 302 -2.10 -15.65 -1.11
N SER A 303 -1.16 -14.91 -1.70
CA SER A 303 0.20 -15.39 -1.91
C SER A 303 0.88 -15.79 -0.61
N GLU A 304 1.59 -16.91 -0.61
CA GLU A 304 2.45 -17.39 0.47
C GLU A 304 3.70 -16.50 0.55
N GLU A 305 3.56 -15.34 1.21
CA GLU A 305 4.60 -14.32 1.32
C GLU A 305 4.73 -13.82 2.76
N ARG A 306 5.93 -13.33 3.13
CA ARG A 306 6.24 -12.88 4.50
C ARG A 306 5.26 -11.81 4.99
N TYR A 307 4.92 -10.85 4.13
CA TYR A 307 3.97 -9.79 4.49
C TYR A 307 2.58 -10.35 4.84
N ALA A 308 2.07 -11.31 4.05
CA ALA A 308 0.75 -11.87 4.25
C ALA A 308 0.70 -12.70 5.55
N ARG A 309 1.73 -13.49 5.82
CA ARG A 309 1.87 -14.23 7.08
C ARG A 309 1.87 -13.31 8.29
N GLU A 310 2.61 -12.20 8.25
CA GLU A 310 2.64 -11.23 9.34
C GLU A 310 1.28 -10.55 9.56
N VAL A 311 0.59 -10.20 8.46
CA VAL A 311 -0.59 -9.34 8.49
C VAL A 311 -1.85 -10.10 8.92
N ILE A 312 -2.07 -11.31 8.37
CA ILE A 312 -3.30 -12.09 8.56
C ILE A 312 -3.06 -13.57 8.91
N GLY A 313 -1.83 -13.95 9.30
CA GLY A 313 -1.50 -15.35 9.60
C GLY A 313 -2.34 -15.99 10.70
N GLU A 314 -2.91 -15.20 11.60
CA GLU A 314 -3.80 -15.65 12.67
C GLU A 314 -5.28 -15.74 12.27
N TYR A 315 -5.64 -15.18 11.10
CA TYR A 315 -7.01 -15.23 10.61
C TYR A 315 -7.37 -16.62 10.11
N LYS A 316 -8.42 -17.22 10.66
CA LYS A 316 -8.84 -18.60 10.30
C LYS A 316 -9.37 -18.75 8.88
N GLY A 317 -9.81 -17.65 8.27
CA GLY A 317 -10.36 -17.63 6.91
C GLY A 317 -9.32 -17.44 5.81
N VAL A 318 -8.01 -17.50 6.12
CA VAL A 318 -6.95 -17.33 5.12
C VAL A 318 -6.37 -18.67 4.66
N LYS A 319 -6.11 -18.76 3.36
CA LYS A 319 -5.31 -19.81 2.74
C LYS A 319 -4.17 -19.20 1.94
N PHE A 320 -2.96 -19.66 2.23
CA PHE A 320 -1.74 -19.21 1.56
C PHE A 320 -1.40 -20.11 0.39
N ILE A 321 -1.10 -19.50 -0.76
CA ILE A 321 -0.95 -20.19 -2.05
C ILE A 321 0.34 -19.72 -2.71
N ASN A 322 1.07 -20.64 -3.34
CA ASN A 322 2.26 -20.28 -4.12
C ASN A 322 1.88 -19.30 -5.24
N PRO A 323 2.46 -18.09 -5.28
CA PRO A 323 2.07 -17.05 -6.25
C PRO A 323 2.41 -17.40 -7.71
N PHE A 324 3.17 -18.46 -7.97
CA PHE A 324 3.68 -18.80 -9.30
C PHE A 324 3.15 -20.12 -9.86
N ILE A 325 2.25 -20.81 -9.13
CA ILE A 325 1.69 -22.11 -9.56
C ILE A 325 0.19 -21.93 -9.86
N SER A 326 -0.15 -21.72 -11.13
CA SER A 326 -1.54 -21.49 -11.57
C SER A 326 -2.50 -22.63 -11.22
N LYS A 327 -2.01 -23.88 -11.17
CA LYS A 327 -2.80 -25.04 -10.77
C LYS A 327 -3.27 -24.97 -9.30
N ASP A 328 -2.50 -24.34 -8.42
CA ASP A 328 -2.92 -24.15 -7.03
C ASP A 328 -3.97 -23.05 -6.91
N TRP A 329 -3.90 -22.01 -7.75
CA TRP A 329 -4.92 -20.98 -7.87
C TRP A 329 -6.20 -21.49 -8.55
N GLU A 330 -6.11 -22.47 -9.47
CA GLU A 330 -7.28 -23.15 -10.03
C GLU A 330 -8.12 -23.83 -8.95
N LYS A 331 -7.47 -24.54 -8.00
CA LYS A 331 -8.14 -25.23 -6.90
C LYS A 331 -8.99 -24.30 -6.03
N VAL A 332 -8.59 -23.01 -5.91
CA VAL A 332 -9.37 -22.01 -5.17
C VAL A 332 -10.82 -21.95 -5.63
N PHE A 333 -11.05 -22.04 -6.93
CA PHE A 333 -12.37 -21.96 -7.52
C PHE A 333 -13.22 -23.24 -7.33
N THR A 334 -12.62 -24.33 -6.83
CA THR A 334 -13.32 -25.60 -6.58
C THR A 334 -13.54 -25.89 -5.10
N GLU A 335 -13.03 -25.02 -4.21
CA GLU A 335 -13.20 -25.15 -2.76
C GLU A 335 -14.53 -24.59 -2.30
N ASP A 336 -15.08 -25.18 -1.23
CA ASP A 336 -16.23 -24.65 -0.52
C ASP A 336 -15.78 -23.44 0.31
N TYR A 337 -16.45 -22.34 0.14
CA TYR A 337 -16.20 -21.14 0.95
C TYR A 337 -17.00 -21.17 2.24
N LYS A 338 -16.49 -20.49 3.25
CA LYS A 338 -17.14 -20.32 4.55
C LYS A 338 -17.05 -18.87 4.98
N GLU A 339 -18.02 -18.43 5.75
CA GLU A 339 -17.91 -17.19 6.52
C GLU A 339 -17.18 -17.46 7.83
N TYR A 340 -16.36 -16.53 8.23
CA TYR A 340 -15.55 -16.60 9.44
C TYR A 340 -15.92 -15.45 10.37
N ALA A 341 -15.54 -15.56 11.64
CA ALA A 341 -15.63 -14.44 12.57
C ALA A 341 -14.73 -13.28 12.04
N PRO A 342 -15.24 -12.03 12.06
CA PRO A 342 -14.44 -10.87 11.72
C PRO A 342 -13.13 -10.81 12.51
N PHE A 343 -12.05 -10.45 11.82
CA PHE A 343 -10.73 -10.33 12.42
C PHE A 343 -10.33 -8.86 12.47
N ASN A 344 -10.24 -8.31 13.68
CA ASN A 344 -9.85 -6.94 13.92
C ASN A 344 -8.43 -6.89 14.50
N ARG A 345 -7.53 -6.21 13.81
CA ARG A 345 -6.17 -5.97 14.30
C ARG A 345 -6.11 -4.62 15.01
N THR A 346 -6.01 -4.61 16.33
CA THR A 346 -6.08 -3.40 17.18
C THR A 346 -4.80 -2.55 17.20
N GLN A 347 -3.68 -3.04 16.69
CA GLN A 347 -2.34 -2.42 16.84
C GLN A 347 -2.12 -1.08 16.12
N ALA A 348 -3.05 -0.61 15.28
CA ALA A 348 -2.82 0.57 14.43
C ALA A 348 -2.77 1.90 15.21
N TYR A 349 -3.55 2.05 16.28
CA TYR A 349 -3.58 3.31 17.04
C TYR A 349 -2.31 3.55 17.86
N GLU A 350 -1.72 2.52 18.43
CA GLU A 350 -0.49 2.62 19.21
C GLU A 350 0.69 3.08 18.36
N SER A 351 0.74 2.66 17.09
CA SER A 351 1.86 2.96 16.20
C SER A 351 1.93 4.44 15.78
N TRP A 352 0.79 5.12 15.61
CA TRP A 352 0.77 6.56 15.33
C TRP A 352 1.18 7.38 16.57
N SER A 353 0.69 7.00 17.75
CA SER A 353 1.10 7.60 19.03
C SER A 353 2.61 7.53 19.22
N GLU A 354 3.22 6.37 18.95
CA GLU A 354 4.66 6.18 19.05
C GLU A 354 5.42 7.07 18.03
N LEU A 355 4.97 7.11 16.77
CA LEU A 355 5.58 7.97 15.74
C LEU A 355 5.56 9.44 16.16
N PHE A 356 4.42 9.95 16.65
CA PHE A 356 4.32 11.31 17.14
C PHE A 356 5.12 11.56 18.41
N GLY A 357 5.27 10.57 19.28
CA GLY A 357 6.21 10.60 20.40
C GLY A 357 7.65 10.82 19.93
N ARG A 358 8.11 10.11 18.88
CA ARG A 358 9.44 10.30 18.26
C ARG A 358 9.57 11.67 17.58
N ILE A 359 8.50 12.17 16.97
CA ILE A 359 8.49 13.51 16.38
C ILE A 359 8.69 14.59 17.47
N ARG A 360 7.98 14.49 18.60
CA ARG A 360 8.05 15.48 19.70
C ARG A 360 9.35 15.41 20.49
N HIS A 361 9.78 14.22 20.88
CA HIS A 361 10.86 14.05 21.86
C HIS A 361 12.20 13.60 21.27
N GLY A 362 12.24 13.20 19.99
CA GLY A 362 13.44 12.63 19.38
C GLY A 362 13.57 11.12 19.62
N ALA A 363 14.61 10.52 19.05
CA ALA A 363 15.02 9.17 19.40
C ALA A 363 15.84 9.26 20.71
N ASN A 364 15.28 8.77 21.81
CA ASN A 364 16.07 8.47 23.01
C ASN A 364 16.91 7.25 22.73
#